data_a930a2de045c5525552440f3c1ab963d
#
_entry.id   a930a2de045c5525552440f3c1ab963d
#
_cell.length_a   1.000
_cell.length_b   1.000
_cell.length_c   1.000
_cell.angle_alpha   90.00
_cell.angle_beta   90.00
_cell.angle_gamma   90.00
#
_symmetry.space_group_name_H-M   'P 1'
#
loop_
_entity.id
_entity.type
_entity.pdbx_description
1 polymer ?
#
loop_
_entity_poly.entity_id
_entity_poly.type
_entity_poly.pdbx_seq_one_letter_code
_entity_poly.pdbx_strand_id
1 'polypeptide(L)'
;MEMAQSAERPRPYAFMTANATRPVRTRFAPSPTGFLHLGGARTALFSWAFARHHQGVFVLRIEDTDVERSTPEAVQAILDSMDWLGMQPDEGPFYQMKRMDRYAEVLAGMLEAGTAYHCYCSPEEVDAMREAARAKGLKPRYDGTWRPEPGKTLPPVPADRKPVIRFRNPIDGATSWNDMVKGPISFDNGELDDLIIARPDGTPTYNFCVVVDDWDMGITHVLRGDDHVNNTPRQINILRALGATLPEYGHVPMILGPDGEKLSKRHGAVNVMEYDAQGYLPEAMVNYLARLGWSHGDDELFTREQLVEWFDTRHLSKSASQWDPKKLNWVNAHYIKGMDDAELAGRVAPRVERRGGKPQAADLPAIMGLLKDRAETLEQLAEDAMLFCGEYQPAPAELAAQHLXXXXXXXXXXXXXXXXXXXXXXXXXXXXXXXXXXXXPRTRHRMEPRRHLRPDQGRAGRPRPEDAATGHSAARRGDGPGPDPGGRRRAGXXXXXXXXXXXXXXXXXXXXXXXXXXXXXXXXXXXXXXXXXXXXXXXXXXXXXRRSAQANPQPSSGSSSAVMPNSMAAPAASTTRPARATPAAWPMNRHDANQATAVPRAAGTICVALVCKVACSR
;
A
#
# COMPACT_ATOMS: atom_id res chain seq x y z
N MET A 1 33.83 -37.96 -8.97
CA MET A 1 33.39 -37.77 -7.56
C MET A 1 32.00 -37.23 -7.57
N GLU A 2 31.04 -38.12 -7.52
CA GLU A 2 29.58 -37.80 -7.46
C GLU A 2 29.21 -37.59 -6.01
N MET A 3 28.77 -36.40 -5.69
CA MET A 3 28.15 -36.12 -4.38
C MET A 3 26.68 -36.54 -4.43
N ALA A 4 26.39 -37.64 -3.80
CA ALA A 4 25.02 -38.11 -3.60
C ALA A 4 24.31 -37.20 -2.61
N GLN A 5 23.35 -36.41 -3.09
CA GLN A 5 22.43 -35.69 -2.19
C GLN A 5 21.48 -36.71 -1.57
N SER A 6 21.64 -36.97 -0.30
CA SER A 6 20.70 -37.79 0.47
C SER A 6 19.41 -37.02 0.69
N ALA A 7 18.35 -37.40 -0.01
CA ALA A 7 17.00 -36.90 0.26
C ALA A 7 16.57 -37.44 1.63
N GLU A 8 16.56 -36.58 2.63
CA GLU A 8 15.99 -36.90 3.94
C GLU A 8 14.49 -37.19 3.78
N ARG A 9 14.08 -38.41 4.11
CA ARG A 9 12.67 -38.78 4.21
C ARG A 9 12.01 -37.95 5.33
N PRO A 10 10.85 -37.34 5.11
CA PRO A 10 10.15 -36.66 6.20
C PRO A 10 9.84 -37.66 7.31
N ARG A 11 10.22 -37.33 8.53
CA ARG A 11 9.96 -38.15 9.72
C ARG A 11 8.45 -38.23 9.95
N PRO A 12 7.88 -39.41 10.21
CA PRO A 12 6.47 -39.51 10.60
C PRO A 12 6.28 -38.77 11.93
N TYR A 13 5.30 -37.89 11.97
CA TYR A 13 4.96 -37.13 13.19
C TYR A 13 4.60 -38.09 14.31
N ALA A 14 5.39 -38.08 15.38
CA ALA A 14 5.10 -38.83 16.60
C ALA A 14 3.82 -38.25 17.24
N PHE A 15 2.91 -39.13 17.65
CA PHE A 15 1.70 -38.78 18.40
C PHE A 15 2.11 -38.04 19.68
N MET A 16 1.84 -36.74 19.75
CA MET A 16 2.04 -36.00 21.01
C MET A 16 0.87 -36.25 21.95
N THR A 17 1.19 -36.46 23.18
CA THR A 17 0.22 -36.70 24.26
C THR A 17 -0.67 -35.48 24.49
N ALA A 18 -1.91 -35.72 24.91
CA ALA A 18 -3.08 -34.82 24.85
C ALA A 18 -3.03 -33.53 25.70
N ASN A 19 -1.87 -33.14 26.27
CA ASN A 19 -1.79 -31.98 27.19
C ASN A 19 -0.70 -30.96 26.88
N ALA A 20 -0.04 -31.04 25.70
CA ALA A 20 0.85 -29.99 25.24
C ALA A 20 0.07 -29.13 24.22
N THR A 21 -0.02 -27.84 24.45
CA THR A 21 -0.56 -26.91 23.46
C THR A 21 0.25 -27.06 22.16
N ARG A 22 -0.41 -27.47 21.09
CA ARG A 22 0.25 -27.60 19.78
C ARG A 22 0.83 -26.25 19.38
N PRO A 23 2.10 -26.21 18.93
CA PRO A 23 2.64 -24.95 18.43
C PRO A 23 1.78 -24.45 17.25
N VAL A 24 1.60 -23.14 17.18
CA VAL A 24 0.81 -22.51 16.11
C VAL A 24 1.44 -22.83 14.75
N ARG A 25 0.63 -23.32 13.82
CA ARG A 25 1.05 -23.58 12.44
C ARG A 25 -0.02 -22.99 11.52
N THR A 26 0.36 -22.00 10.74
CA THR A 26 -0.48 -21.37 9.71
C THR A 26 0.07 -21.72 8.34
N ARG A 27 -0.72 -21.43 7.31
CA ARG A 27 -0.25 -21.62 5.93
C ARG A 27 -0.81 -20.57 4.99
N PHE A 28 -0.04 -20.31 3.94
CA PHE A 28 -0.51 -19.66 2.72
C PHE A 28 -0.50 -20.73 1.62
N ALA A 29 -1.63 -20.85 0.90
CA ALA A 29 -1.84 -21.95 -0.04
C ALA A 29 -2.38 -21.41 -1.38
N PRO A 30 -1.56 -20.65 -2.13
CA PRO A 30 -2.01 -20.06 -3.39
C PRO A 30 -2.04 -21.07 -4.52
N SER A 31 -3.02 -20.89 -5.44
CA SER A 31 -3.03 -21.55 -6.75
C SER A 31 -2.18 -20.70 -7.72
N PRO A 32 -1.14 -21.26 -8.36
CA PRO A 32 -0.22 -20.47 -9.18
C PRO A 32 -0.80 -20.28 -10.60
N THR A 33 -1.90 -19.56 -10.71
CA THR A 33 -2.60 -19.28 -11.97
C THR A 33 -2.28 -17.88 -12.51
N GLY A 34 -1.19 -17.28 -12.02
CA GLY A 34 -0.72 -15.95 -12.41
C GLY A 34 0.02 -15.25 -11.28
N PHE A 35 -0.07 -13.95 -11.24
CA PHE A 35 0.58 -13.10 -10.23
C PHE A 35 -0.10 -13.23 -8.85
N LEU A 36 0.59 -12.78 -7.81
CA LEU A 36 0.02 -12.68 -6.46
C LEU A 36 -0.90 -11.43 -6.38
N HIS A 37 -2.19 -11.69 -6.23
CA HIS A 37 -3.21 -10.65 -6.07
C HIS A 37 -3.10 -10.01 -4.67
N LEU A 38 -3.43 -8.72 -4.55
CA LEU A 38 -3.41 -7.97 -3.29
C LEU A 38 -4.20 -8.68 -2.16
N GLY A 39 -5.36 -9.25 -2.49
CA GLY A 39 -6.16 -10.01 -1.52
C GLY A 39 -5.45 -11.25 -1.00
N GLY A 40 -4.77 -11.97 -1.88
CA GLY A 40 -3.94 -13.13 -1.50
C GLY A 40 -2.75 -12.71 -0.64
N ALA A 41 -2.07 -11.61 -1.03
CA ALA A 41 -0.95 -11.05 -0.27
C ALA A 41 -1.36 -10.66 1.15
N ARG A 42 -2.54 -10.02 1.30
CA ARG A 42 -3.07 -9.64 2.62
C ARG A 42 -3.36 -10.88 3.47
N THR A 43 -3.96 -11.92 2.88
CA THR A 43 -4.26 -13.16 3.59
C THR A 43 -2.97 -13.88 4.03
N ALA A 44 -1.97 -13.90 3.15
CA ALA A 44 -0.64 -14.42 3.46
C ALA A 44 -0.01 -13.62 4.62
N LEU A 45 -0.11 -12.30 4.59
CA LEU A 45 0.42 -11.41 5.63
C LEU A 45 -0.22 -11.71 7.00
N PHE A 46 -1.53 -11.90 7.05
CA PHE A 46 -2.23 -12.22 8.30
C PHE A 46 -1.79 -13.60 8.83
N SER A 47 -1.66 -14.59 7.96
CA SER A 47 -1.17 -15.94 8.34
C SER A 47 0.26 -15.89 8.85
N TRP A 48 1.13 -15.13 8.16
CA TRP A 48 2.53 -14.91 8.52
C TRP A 48 2.63 -14.17 9.87
N ALA A 49 1.90 -13.07 10.04
CA ALA A 49 1.93 -12.25 11.26
C ALA A 49 1.43 -13.06 12.47
N PHE A 50 0.35 -13.84 12.30
CA PHE A 50 -0.18 -14.70 13.36
C PHE A 50 0.85 -15.76 13.78
N ALA A 51 1.50 -16.42 12.83
CA ALA A 51 2.55 -17.40 13.13
C ALA A 51 3.71 -16.71 13.87
N ARG A 52 4.20 -15.58 13.39
CA ARG A 52 5.31 -14.85 14.02
C ARG A 52 4.95 -14.39 15.44
N HIS A 53 3.75 -13.84 15.64
CA HIS A 53 3.27 -13.38 16.94
C HIS A 53 3.32 -14.53 17.99
N HIS A 54 2.94 -15.73 17.59
CA HIS A 54 2.89 -16.91 18.47
C HIS A 54 4.18 -17.74 18.43
N GLN A 55 5.26 -17.24 17.79
CA GLN A 55 6.53 -17.97 17.64
C GLN A 55 6.31 -19.34 17.00
N GLY A 56 5.34 -19.42 16.11
CA GLY A 56 4.92 -20.64 15.41
C GLY A 56 5.57 -20.78 14.03
N VAL A 57 4.95 -21.61 13.20
CA VAL A 57 5.46 -21.98 11.88
C VAL A 57 4.52 -21.44 10.79
N PHE A 58 5.08 -20.79 9.79
CA PHE A 58 4.39 -20.33 8.59
C PHE A 58 4.77 -21.23 7.41
N VAL A 59 3.79 -21.93 6.84
CA VAL A 59 3.96 -22.92 5.78
C VAL A 59 3.53 -22.33 4.45
N LEU A 60 4.31 -22.55 3.38
CA LEU A 60 3.90 -22.23 2.00
C LEU A 60 3.57 -23.53 1.27
N ARG A 61 2.36 -23.59 0.70
CA ARG A 61 1.90 -24.71 -0.13
C ARG A 61 1.39 -24.17 -1.46
N ILE A 62 1.95 -24.67 -2.55
CA ILE A 62 1.54 -24.32 -3.93
C ILE A 62 0.48 -25.33 -4.36
N GLU A 63 -0.74 -24.83 -4.63
CA GLU A 63 -1.87 -25.65 -5.03
C GLU A 63 -1.94 -25.71 -6.57
N ASP A 64 -1.06 -26.53 -7.15
CA ASP A 64 -0.76 -26.63 -8.58
C ASP A 64 -1.51 -27.78 -9.29
N THR A 65 -2.66 -28.19 -8.75
CA THR A 65 -3.46 -29.31 -9.34
C THR A 65 -4.16 -28.94 -10.64
N ASP A 66 -4.31 -27.65 -10.94
CA ASP A 66 -4.74 -27.16 -12.27
C ASP A 66 -3.49 -27.01 -13.15
N VAL A 67 -3.10 -28.12 -13.77
CA VAL A 67 -1.82 -28.24 -14.51
C VAL A 67 -1.76 -27.26 -15.70
N GLU A 68 -2.90 -27.02 -16.35
CA GLU A 68 -2.95 -26.12 -17.52
C GLU A 68 -2.64 -24.65 -17.16
N ARG A 69 -3.07 -24.22 -15.99
CA ARG A 69 -2.89 -22.83 -15.54
C ARG A 69 -1.72 -22.63 -14.57
N SER A 70 -1.15 -23.74 -14.07
CA SER A 70 -0.05 -23.69 -13.10
C SER A 70 1.29 -23.75 -13.83
N THR A 71 1.88 -22.58 -14.09
CA THR A 71 3.16 -22.49 -14.80
C THR A 71 4.31 -22.23 -13.82
N PRO A 72 5.56 -22.62 -14.15
CA PRO A 72 6.73 -22.26 -13.33
C PRO A 72 6.88 -20.76 -13.13
N GLU A 73 6.53 -19.96 -14.14
CA GLU A 73 6.60 -18.49 -14.09
C GLU A 73 5.59 -17.93 -13.07
N ALA A 74 4.38 -18.52 -13.02
CA ALA A 74 3.36 -18.12 -12.03
C ALA A 74 3.80 -18.47 -10.60
N VAL A 75 4.42 -19.63 -10.41
CA VAL A 75 5.00 -20.03 -9.11
C VAL A 75 6.09 -19.02 -8.70
N GLN A 76 7.02 -18.71 -9.62
CA GLN A 76 8.11 -17.77 -9.36
C GLN A 76 7.58 -16.36 -9.01
N ALA A 77 6.54 -15.90 -9.70
CA ALA A 77 5.90 -14.61 -9.42
C ALA A 77 5.35 -14.54 -7.99
N ILE A 78 4.77 -15.64 -7.49
CA ILE A 78 4.30 -15.74 -6.10
C ILE A 78 5.50 -15.67 -5.13
N LEU A 79 6.56 -16.44 -5.39
CA LEU A 79 7.76 -16.48 -4.55
C LEU A 79 8.44 -15.11 -4.48
N ASP A 80 8.59 -14.44 -5.63
CA ASP A 80 9.18 -13.10 -5.73
C ASP A 80 8.35 -12.08 -4.94
N SER A 81 7.02 -12.17 -5.04
CA SER A 81 6.11 -11.27 -4.30
C SER A 81 6.23 -11.46 -2.79
N MET A 82 6.30 -12.71 -2.34
CA MET A 82 6.46 -13.03 -0.91
C MET A 82 7.83 -12.57 -0.40
N ASP A 83 8.88 -12.78 -1.20
CA ASP A 83 10.24 -12.33 -0.88
C ASP A 83 10.29 -10.80 -0.76
N TRP A 84 9.73 -10.09 -1.73
CA TRP A 84 9.67 -8.62 -1.73
C TRP A 84 8.92 -8.09 -0.49
N LEU A 85 7.80 -8.73 -0.11
CA LEU A 85 7.03 -8.34 1.09
C LEU A 85 7.70 -8.82 2.38
N GLY A 86 8.76 -9.62 2.30
CA GLY A 86 9.48 -10.14 3.48
C GLY A 86 8.70 -11.21 4.25
N MET A 87 7.86 -11.97 3.57
CA MET A 87 7.05 -13.05 4.18
C MET A 87 7.67 -14.42 3.90
N GLN A 88 8.86 -14.65 4.43
CA GLN A 88 9.57 -15.91 4.24
C GLN A 88 8.86 -17.05 4.97
N PRO A 89 8.53 -18.16 4.28
CA PRO A 89 8.00 -19.33 4.95
C PRO A 89 9.09 -20.08 5.73
N ASP A 90 8.68 -20.74 6.81
CA ASP A 90 9.57 -21.62 7.59
C ASP A 90 9.66 -22.99 6.94
N GLU A 91 8.58 -23.44 6.29
CA GLU A 91 8.50 -24.72 5.60
C GLU A 91 7.85 -24.53 4.22
N GLY A 92 8.36 -25.31 3.26
CA GLY A 92 7.87 -25.26 1.89
C GLY A 92 8.83 -24.51 0.97
N PRO A 93 8.41 -24.22 -0.28
CA PRO A 93 7.10 -24.53 -0.84
C PRO A 93 6.86 -26.01 -1.04
N PHE A 94 5.71 -26.49 -0.54
CA PHE A 94 5.20 -27.83 -0.86
C PHE A 94 4.32 -27.72 -2.10
N TYR A 95 4.33 -28.76 -2.94
CA TYR A 95 3.58 -28.80 -4.21
C TYR A 95 2.56 -29.93 -4.17
N GLN A 96 1.29 -29.63 -4.43
CA GLN A 96 0.22 -30.63 -4.40
C GLN A 96 0.44 -31.74 -5.45
N MET A 97 0.94 -31.39 -6.63
CA MET A 97 1.24 -32.38 -7.68
C MET A 97 2.29 -33.42 -7.24
N LYS A 98 3.14 -33.10 -6.27
CA LYS A 98 4.11 -34.04 -5.70
C LYS A 98 3.53 -34.93 -4.59
N ARG A 99 2.24 -34.77 -4.27
CA ARG A 99 1.57 -35.47 -3.18
C ARG A 99 0.45 -36.40 -3.67
N MET A 100 0.35 -36.68 -4.97
CA MET A 100 -0.72 -37.48 -5.57
C MET A 100 -0.81 -38.88 -4.97
N ASP A 101 0.33 -39.53 -4.66
CA ASP A 101 0.37 -40.85 -4.02
C ASP A 101 -0.26 -40.81 -2.61
N ARG A 102 0.00 -39.72 -1.87
CA ARG A 102 -0.59 -39.54 -0.54
C ARG A 102 -2.10 -39.36 -0.60
N TYR A 103 -2.59 -38.58 -1.56
CA TYR A 103 -4.04 -38.43 -1.78
C TYR A 103 -4.70 -39.75 -2.15
N ALA A 104 -4.08 -40.54 -3.02
CA ALA A 104 -4.57 -41.87 -3.40
C ALA A 104 -4.64 -42.82 -2.20
N GLU A 105 -3.62 -42.79 -1.33
CA GLU A 105 -3.57 -43.58 -0.08
C GLU A 105 -4.75 -43.21 0.84
N VAL A 106 -5.00 -41.92 1.05
CA VAL A 106 -6.09 -41.44 1.93
C VAL A 106 -7.46 -41.82 1.33
N LEU A 107 -7.62 -41.65 0.01
CA LEU A 107 -8.85 -42.04 -0.71
C LEU A 107 -9.15 -43.53 -0.53
N ALA A 108 -8.14 -44.40 -0.69
CA ALA A 108 -8.27 -45.83 -0.51
C ALA A 108 -8.71 -46.18 0.93
N GLY A 109 -8.10 -45.53 1.92
CA GLY A 109 -8.47 -45.70 3.33
C GLY A 109 -9.90 -45.28 3.61
N MET A 110 -10.37 -44.20 3.01
CA MET A 110 -11.74 -43.70 3.19
C MET A 110 -12.77 -44.64 2.53
N LEU A 111 -12.45 -45.21 1.36
CA LEU A 111 -13.29 -46.21 0.72
C LEU A 111 -13.40 -47.48 1.58
N GLU A 112 -12.28 -47.97 2.10
CA GLU A 112 -12.22 -49.12 3.01
C GLU A 112 -13.04 -48.89 4.29
N ALA A 113 -12.93 -47.67 4.86
CA ALA A 113 -13.66 -47.28 6.07
C ALA A 113 -15.14 -46.99 5.83
N GLY A 114 -15.60 -46.93 4.57
CA GLY A 114 -16.98 -46.58 4.22
C GLY A 114 -17.34 -45.12 4.41
N THR A 115 -16.32 -44.24 4.61
CA THR A 115 -16.52 -42.79 4.71
C THR A 115 -16.53 -42.12 3.32
N ALA A 116 -16.20 -42.87 2.27
CA ALA A 116 -16.32 -42.49 0.88
C ALA A 116 -16.89 -43.67 0.08
N TYR A 117 -17.41 -43.40 -1.10
CA TYR A 117 -18.01 -44.42 -1.95
C TYR A 117 -17.92 -44.04 -3.43
N HIS A 118 -18.01 -45.07 -4.29
CA HIS A 118 -18.04 -44.89 -5.76
C HIS A 118 -19.43 -44.44 -6.20
N CYS A 119 -19.49 -43.42 -7.06
CA CYS A 119 -20.74 -42.90 -7.65
C CYS A 119 -20.59 -42.91 -9.17
N TYR A 120 -21.51 -43.61 -9.84
CA TYR A 120 -21.48 -43.80 -11.29
C TYR A 120 -22.42 -42.84 -12.02
N CYS A 121 -23.03 -41.85 -11.33
CA CYS A 121 -23.85 -40.83 -11.99
C CYS A 121 -23.00 -39.98 -12.93
N SER A 122 -23.50 -39.74 -14.13
CA SER A 122 -22.89 -38.78 -15.04
C SER A 122 -23.22 -37.34 -14.59
N PRO A 123 -22.46 -36.34 -15.06
CA PRO A 123 -22.81 -34.93 -14.81
C PRO A 123 -24.24 -34.57 -15.23
N GLU A 124 -24.67 -35.11 -16.39
CA GLU A 124 -26.03 -34.88 -16.95
C GLU A 124 -27.11 -35.47 -16.04
N GLU A 125 -26.86 -36.66 -15.48
CA GLU A 125 -27.77 -37.29 -14.50
C GLU A 125 -27.90 -36.44 -13.23
N VAL A 126 -26.78 -35.92 -12.71
CA VAL A 126 -26.78 -35.07 -11.52
C VAL A 126 -27.50 -33.75 -11.82
N ASP A 127 -27.29 -33.17 -13.00
CA ASP A 127 -27.98 -31.92 -13.38
C ASP A 127 -29.51 -32.17 -13.53
N ALA A 128 -29.92 -33.32 -14.06
CA ALA A 128 -31.34 -33.71 -14.10
C ALA A 128 -31.93 -33.82 -12.68
N MET A 129 -31.19 -34.41 -11.73
CA MET A 129 -31.59 -34.47 -10.31
C MET A 129 -31.78 -33.07 -9.72
N ARG A 130 -30.85 -32.15 -10.00
CA ARG A 130 -30.89 -30.75 -9.53
C ARG A 130 -32.11 -30.03 -10.11
N GLU A 131 -32.40 -30.20 -11.40
CA GLU A 131 -33.57 -29.59 -12.04
C GLU A 131 -34.88 -30.16 -11.48
N ALA A 132 -34.95 -31.47 -11.28
CA ALA A 132 -36.11 -32.10 -10.66
C ALA A 132 -36.35 -31.58 -9.22
N ALA A 133 -35.27 -31.35 -8.46
CA ALA A 133 -35.35 -30.78 -7.13
C ALA A 133 -35.86 -29.32 -7.17
N ARG A 134 -35.34 -28.50 -8.10
CA ARG A 134 -35.80 -27.10 -8.30
C ARG A 134 -37.27 -27.06 -8.65
N ALA A 135 -37.73 -27.94 -9.55
CA ALA A 135 -39.13 -28.01 -9.95
C ALA A 135 -40.08 -28.33 -8.78
N LYS A 136 -39.56 -29.02 -7.76
CA LYS A 136 -40.30 -29.36 -6.52
C LYS A 136 -40.10 -28.34 -5.39
N GLY A 137 -39.38 -27.24 -5.67
CA GLY A 137 -39.05 -26.24 -4.64
C GLY A 137 -38.02 -26.71 -3.61
N LEU A 138 -37.30 -27.79 -3.92
CA LEU A 138 -36.27 -28.36 -3.06
C LEU A 138 -34.88 -27.82 -3.46
N LYS A 139 -33.95 -27.88 -2.53
CA LYS A 139 -32.57 -27.45 -2.78
C LYS A 139 -31.91 -28.36 -3.84
N PRO A 140 -31.37 -27.79 -4.94
CA PRO A 140 -30.72 -28.58 -5.99
C PRO A 140 -29.46 -29.25 -5.46
N ARG A 141 -29.43 -30.58 -5.47
CA ARG A 141 -28.26 -31.35 -5.03
C ARG A 141 -28.28 -32.77 -5.61
N TYR A 142 -27.19 -33.48 -5.41
CA TYR A 142 -27.10 -34.92 -5.67
C TYR A 142 -28.05 -35.66 -4.71
N ASP A 143 -28.81 -36.58 -5.19
CA ASP A 143 -29.89 -37.26 -4.44
C ASP A 143 -29.44 -38.45 -3.60
N GLY A 144 -28.15 -38.83 -3.69
CA GLY A 144 -27.64 -39.97 -2.95
C GLY A 144 -27.87 -41.32 -3.60
N THR A 145 -28.17 -41.38 -4.91
CA THR A 145 -28.48 -42.61 -5.63
C THR A 145 -27.47 -43.74 -5.33
N TRP A 146 -26.16 -43.43 -5.35
CA TRP A 146 -25.08 -44.40 -5.12
C TRP A 146 -24.61 -44.46 -3.65
N ARG A 147 -25.19 -43.65 -2.77
CA ARG A 147 -24.80 -43.63 -1.37
C ARG A 147 -25.24 -44.93 -0.69
N PRO A 148 -24.28 -45.74 -0.13
CA PRO A 148 -24.64 -46.96 0.60
C PRO A 148 -25.39 -46.62 1.88
N GLU A 149 -26.51 -47.29 2.13
CA GLU A 149 -27.30 -47.15 3.35
C GLU A 149 -27.88 -48.52 3.73
N PRO A 150 -28.10 -48.77 5.03
CA PRO A 150 -28.70 -50.05 5.45
C PRO A 150 -30.02 -50.29 4.77
N GLY A 151 -30.17 -51.50 4.18
CA GLY A 151 -31.40 -51.92 3.49
C GLY A 151 -31.58 -51.37 2.09
N LYS A 152 -30.67 -50.53 1.61
CA LYS A 152 -30.72 -49.95 0.26
C LYS A 152 -30.00 -50.84 -0.74
N THR A 153 -30.69 -51.19 -1.83
CA THR A 153 -30.09 -51.86 -2.99
C THR A 153 -29.56 -50.82 -3.95
N LEU A 154 -28.27 -50.82 -4.20
CA LEU A 154 -27.64 -49.89 -5.13
C LEU A 154 -27.95 -50.29 -6.59
N PRO A 155 -27.96 -49.32 -7.50
CA PRO A 155 -28.14 -49.64 -8.93
C PRO A 155 -27.04 -50.59 -9.46
N PRO A 156 -27.30 -51.34 -10.55
CA PRO A 156 -26.22 -52.12 -11.17
C PRO A 156 -25.12 -51.20 -11.71
N VAL A 157 -23.86 -51.62 -11.53
CA VAL A 157 -22.69 -50.84 -11.96
C VAL A 157 -22.69 -50.74 -13.49
N PRO A 158 -22.70 -49.54 -14.08
CA PRO A 158 -22.59 -49.38 -15.53
C PRO A 158 -21.24 -49.90 -16.06
N ALA A 159 -21.28 -50.59 -17.18
CA ALA A 159 -20.07 -51.14 -17.82
C ALA A 159 -19.29 -50.08 -18.61
N ASP A 160 -19.93 -48.96 -18.92
CA ASP A 160 -19.46 -47.95 -19.87
C ASP A 160 -18.79 -46.73 -19.23
N ARG A 161 -18.74 -46.68 -17.91
CA ARG A 161 -18.20 -45.47 -17.25
C ARG A 161 -17.47 -45.79 -15.95
N LYS A 162 -16.46 -44.95 -15.64
CA LYS A 162 -15.72 -44.98 -14.38
C LYS A 162 -16.41 -44.10 -13.34
N PRO A 163 -16.34 -44.49 -12.06
CA PRO A 163 -17.00 -43.71 -11.02
C PRO A 163 -16.18 -42.47 -10.61
N VAL A 164 -16.86 -41.45 -10.07
CA VAL A 164 -16.27 -40.49 -9.16
C VAL A 164 -16.25 -41.10 -7.75
N ILE A 165 -15.42 -40.57 -6.86
CA ILE A 165 -15.48 -40.91 -5.44
C ILE A 165 -16.14 -39.75 -4.71
N ARG A 166 -17.20 -40.06 -3.92
CA ARG A 166 -17.90 -39.06 -3.10
C ARG A 166 -17.61 -39.30 -1.62
N PHE A 167 -17.47 -38.21 -0.90
CA PHE A 167 -17.44 -38.22 0.57
C PHE A 167 -18.87 -38.51 1.09
N ARG A 168 -18.99 -39.43 2.03
CA ARG A 168 -20.26 -39.76 2.69
C ARG A 168 -20.52 -38.74 3.80
N ASN A 169 -21.08 -37.59 3.43
CA ASN A 169 -21.31 -36.49 4.38
C ASN A 169 -22.38 -36.88 5.41
N PRO A 170 -22.22 -36.48 6.70
CA PRO A 170 -23.34 -36.63 7.65
C PRO A 170 -24.61 -35.95 7.13
N ILE A 171 -25.77 -36.57 7.34
CA ILE A 171 -27.06 -36.04 6.91
C ILE A 171 -27.72 -35.25 8.04
N ASP A 172 -27.65 -35.81 9.27
CA ASP A 172 -28.33 -35.25 10.44
C ASP A 172 -27.45 -34.20 11.14
N GLY A 173 -28.11 -33.27 11.83
CA GLY A 173 -27.43 -32.24 12.64
C GLY A 173 -26.82 -31.14 11.81
N ALA A 174 -25.86 -30.43 12.39
CA ALA A 174 -25.21 -29.28 11.79
C ALA A 174 -23.70 -29.32 11.98
N THR A 175 -22.99 -28.75 11.04
CA THR A 175 -21.54 -28.50 11.13
C THR A 175 -21.34 -27.04 11.49
N SER A 176 -20.79 -26.83 12.69
CA SER A 176 -20.61 -25.50 13.27
C SER A 176 -19.17 -25.28 13.69
N TRP A 177 -18.74 -24.02 13.63
CA TRP A 177 -17.43 -23.60 14.18
C TRP A 177 -17.54 -22.16 14.66
N ASN A 178 -16.61 -21.77 15.52
CA ASN A 178 -16.47 -20.38 15.94
C ASN A 178 -15.37 -19.72 15.11
N ASP A 179 -15.77 -18.96 14.08
CA ASP A 179 -14.84 -18.33 13.15
C ASP A 179 -14.10 -17.18 13.87
N MET A 180 -12.76 -17.16 13.76
CA MET A 180 -11.91 -16.15 14.41
C MET A 180 -12.24 -14.73 13.98
N VAL A 181 -12.88 -14.54 12.81
CA VAL A 181 -13.24 -13.22 12.26
C VAL A 181 -14.75 -12.98 12.36
N LYS A 182 -15.54 -13.92 11.84
CA LYS A 182 -16.99 -13.77 11.66
C LYS A 182 -17.80 -14.17 12.89
N GLY A 183 -17.21 -14.93 13.82
CA GLY A 183 -17.90 -15.47 14.98
C GLY A 183 -18.60 -16.80 14.66
N PRO A 184 -19.64 -17.19 15.40
CA PRO A 184 -20.29 -18.50 15.20
C PRO A 184 -20.92 -18.63 13.82
N ILE A 185 -20.59 -19.74 13.12
CA ILE A 185 -21.16 -20.11 11.81
C ILE A 185 -21.66 -21.55 11.92
N SER A 186 -22.82 -21.82 11.33
CA SER A 186 -23.43 -23.15 11.33
C SER A 186 -24.08 -23.43 9.97
N PHE A 187 -23.91 -24.67 9.49
CA PHE A 187 -24.54 -25.19 8.28
C PHE A 187 -25.27 -26.49 8.62
N ASP A 188 -26.54 -26.59 8.26
CA ASP A 188 -27.29 -27.85 8.37
C ASP A 188 -26.60 -28.89 7.46
N ASN A 189 -26.32 -30.08 8.00
CA ASN A 189 -25.67 -31.15 7.23
C ASN A 189 -26.55 -31.64 6.06
N GLY A 190 -27.87 -31.57 6.23
CA GLY A 190 -28.83 -31.89 5.17
C GLY A 190 -28.75 -30.96 3.96
N GLU A 191 -28.13 -29.79 4.10
CA GLU A 191 -27.92 -28.86 2.99
C GLU A 191 -26.62 -29.12 2.22
N LEU A 192 -25.73 -29.97 2.76
CA LEU A 192 -24.44 -30.25 2.13
C LEU A 192 -24.53 -31.51 1.25
N ASP A 193 -24.06 -31.41 0.02
CA ASP A 193 -23.95 -32.56 -0.88
C ASP A 193 -22.88 -33.55 -0.40
N ASP A 194 -23.04 -34.81 -0.77
CA ASP A 194 -21.93 -35.77 -0.78
C ASP A 194 -20.91 -35.32 -1.82
N LEU A 195 -19.92 -34.60 -1.38
CA LEU A 195 -18.93 -33.91 -2.21
C LEU A 195 -18.12 -34.91 -3.04
N ILE A 196 -17.91 -34.64 -4.32
CA ILE A 196 -16.94 -35.38 -5.14
C ILE A 196 -15.53 -35.04 -4.61
N ILE A 197 -14.79 -36.07 -4.16
CA ILE A 197 -13.43 -35.93 -3.66
C ILE A 197 -12.38 -36.47 -4.60
N ALA A 198 -12.80 -37.29 -5.62
CA ALA A 198 -11.91 -37.72 -6.72
C ALA A 198 -12.70 -37.85 -8.00
N ARG A 199 -12.06 -37.52 -9.11
CA ARG A 199 -12.59 -37.60 -10.49
C ARG A 199 -12.50 -39.02 -11.01
N PRO A 200 -13.14 -39.34 -12.17
CA PRO A 200 -13.09 -40.69 -12.74
C PRO A 200 -11.67 -41.15 -13.11
N ASP A 201 -10.76 -40.25 -13.37
CA ASP A 201 -9.34 -40.57 -13.67
C ASP A 201 -8.52 -40.79 -12.38
N GLY A 202 -9.13 -40.68 -11.20
CA GLY A 202 -8.49 -40.87 -9.92
C GLY A 202 -7.89 -39.58 -9.33
N THR A 203 -7.90 -38.46 -10.08
CA THR A 203 -7.31 -37.19 -9.55
C THR A 203 -8.20 -36.61 -8.45
N PRO A 204 -7.60 -36.17 -7.33
CA PRO A 204 -8.37 -35.59 -6.23
C PRO A 204 -8.89 -34.20 -6.55
N THR A 205 -9.95 -33.78 -5.87
CA THR A 205 -10.52 -32.44 -6.00
C THR A 205 -9.96 -31.50 -4.94
N TYR A 206 -10.15 -30.20 -5.15
CA TYR A 206 -9.61 -29.10 -4.33
C TYR A 206 -9.85 -29.31 -2.82
N ASN A 207 -11.10 -29.47 -2.40
CA ASN A 207 -11.42 -29.58 -0.96
C ASN A 207 -10.74 -30.76 -0.30
N PHE A 208 -10.62 -31.87 -1.02
CA PHE A 208 -9.97 -33.08 -0.52
C PHE A 208 -8.46 -32.85 -0.35
N CYS A 209 -7.79 -32.28 -1.36
CA CYS A 209 -6.35 -31.98 -1.28
C CYS A 209 -6.05 -31.05 -0.10
N VAL A 210 -6.83 -29.99 0.07
CA VAL A 210 -6.68 -29.03 1.17
C VAL A 210 -6.78 -29.75 2.52
N VAL A 211 -7.78 -30.62 2.69
CA VAL A 211 -7.99 -31.37 3.93
C VAL A 211 -6.78 -32.27 4.25
N VAL A 212 -6.34 -33.06 3.30
CA VAL A 212 -5.21 -33.99 3.48
C VAL A 212 -3.95 -33.20 3.83
N ASP A 213 -3.71 -32.11 3.12
CA ASP A 213 -2.51 -31.28 3.35
C ASP A 213 -2.55 -30.58 4.70
N ASP A 214 -3.67 -29.95 5.06
CA ASP A 214 -3.81 -29.26 6.35
C ASP A 214 -3.64 -30.27 7.51
N TRP A 215 -4.15 -31.51 7.35
CA TRP A 215 -3.98 -32.59 8.30
C TRP A 215 -2.51 -33.02 8.40
N ASP A 216 -1.88 -33.42 7.28
CA ASP A 216 -0.50 -33.91 7.24
C ASP A 216 0.51 -32.84 7.71
N MET A 217 0.27 -31.56 7.36
CA MET A 217 1.15 -30.44 7.73
C MET A 217 0.88 -29.94 9.16
N GLY A 218 -0.11 -30.51 9.84
CA GLY A 218 -0.43 -30.17 11.21
C GLY A 218 -0.91 -28.74 11.41
N ILE A 219 -1.61 -28.20 10.40
CA ILE A 219 -2.09 -26.81 10.44
C ILE A 219 -3.08 -26.64 11.59
N THR A 220 -2.82 -25.63 12.42
CA THR A 220 -3.64 -25.32 13.59
C THR A 220 -4.62 -24.17 13.37
N HIS A 221 -4.26 -23.24 12.49
CA HIS A 221 -5.08 -22.05 12.20
C HIS A 221 -5.08 -21.78 10.70
N VAL A 222 -6.27 -21.59 10.14
CA VAL A 222 -6.51 -21.32 8.72
C VAL A 222 -7.10 -19.91 8.61
N LEU A 223 -6.29 -18.94 8.20
CA LEU A 223 -6.73 -17.59 7.84
C LEU A 223 -6.79 -17.51 6.31
N ARG A 224 -7.97 -17.17 5.76
CA ARG A 224 -8.17 -17.15 4.30
C ARG A 224 -9.34 -16.23 3.92
N GLY A 225 -9.54 -16.03 2.63
CA GLY A 225 -10.65 -15.22 2.11
C GLY A 225 -12.01 -15.80 2.46
N ASP A 226 -13.01 -14.94 2.66
CA ASP A 226 -14.36 -15.36 3.03
C ASP A 226 -15.14 -16.01 1.87
N ASP A 227 -14.60 -15.99 0.66
CA ASP A 227 -15.09 -16.79 -0.46
C ASP A 227 -14.99 -18.30 -0.19
N HIS A 228 -14.17 -18.71 0.80
CA HIS A 228 -14.01 -20.11 1.22
C HIS A 228 -14.93 -20.53 2.37
N VAL A 229 -15.80 -19.66 2.89
CA VAL A 229 -16.71 -20.00 4.01
C VAL A 229 -17.55 -21.25 3.69
N ASN A 230 -18.09 -21.35 2.48
CA ASN A 230 -18.93 -22.48 2.04
C ASN A 230 -18.14 -23.80 1.87
N ASN A 231 -16.81 -23.74 1.76
CA ASN A 231 -15.94 -24.91 1.74
C ASN A 231 -15.69 -25.48 3.14
N THR A 232 -15.73 -24.64 4.14
CA THR A 232 -15.30 -24.96 5.51
C THR A 232 -16.11 -26.11 6.15
N PRO A 233 -17.47 -26.14 6.09
CA PRO A 233 -18.18 -27.27 6.69
C PRO A 233 -17.86 -28.59 5.99
N ARG A 234 -17.63 -28.58 4.68
CA ARG A 234 -17.23 -29.76 3.90
C ARG A 234 -15.88 -30.27 4.38
N GLN A 235 -14.92 -29.36 4.52
CA GLN A 235 -13.55 -29.69 4.99
C GLN A 235 -13.57 -30.20 6.44
N ILE A 236 -14.35 -29.58 7.33
CA ILE A 236 -14.51 -30.03 8.73
C ILE A 236 -15.04 -31.46 8.76
N ASN A 237 -16.06 -31.78 7.96
CA ASN A 237 -16.66 -33.11 7.98
C ASN A 237 -15.70 -34.18 7.47
N ILE A 238 -14.90 -33.87 6.44
CA ILE A 238 -13.87 -34.80 5.95
C ILE A 238 -12.78 -35.00 7.02
N LEU A 239 -12.32 -33.92 7.66
CA LEU A 239 -11.32 -33.99 8.75
C LEU A 239 -11.82 -34.86 9.90
N ARG A 240 -13.09 -34.69 10.30
CA ARG A 240 -13.73 -35.50 11.35
C ARG A 240 -13.77 -36.98 10.95
N ALA A 241 -14.12 -37.28 9.72
CA ALA A 241 -14.16 -38.65 9.18
C ALA A 241 -12.78 -39.31 9.17
N LEU A 242 -11.71 -38.49 9.02
CA LEU A 242 -10.30 -38.96 9.10
C LEU A 242 -9.77 -39.04 10.52
N GLY A 243 -10.56 -38.63 11.53
CA GLY A 243 -10.11 -38.57 12.93
C GLY A 243 -9.09 -37.49 13.20
N ALA A 244 -9.01 -36.47 12.34
CA ALA A 244 -8.04 -35.39 12.44
C ALA A 244 -8.46 -34.35 13.48
N THR A 245 -7.48 -33.74 14.15
CA THR A 245 -7.72 -32.55 14.98
C THR A 245 -8.08 -31.37 14.07
N LEU A 246 -9.19 -30.71 14.36
CA LEU A 246 -9.64 -29.59 13.54
C LEU A 246 -8.77 -28.35 13.75
N PRO A 247 -8.42 -27.62 12.69
CA PRO A 247 -7.86 -26.29 12.84
C PRO A 247 -8.93 -25.28 13.26
N GLU A 248 -8.50 -24.15 13.78
CA GLU A 248 -9.34 -22.97 13.93
C GLU A 248 -9.39 -22.22 12.60
N TYR A 249 -10.56 -21.71 12.24
CA TYR A 249 -10.79 -21.02 10.95
C TYR A 249 -11.07 -19.53 11.16
N GLY A 250 -10.50 -18.69 10.31
CA GLY A 250 -10.81 -17.28 10.23
C GLY A 250 -10.98 -16.86 8.76
N HIS A 251 -12.12 -16.28 8.44
CA HIS A 251 -12.48 -15.90 7.07
C HIS A 251 -12.52 -14.37 6.96
N VAL A 252 -11.51 -13.79 6.30
CA VAL A 252 -11.37 -12.34 6.15
C VAL A 252 -12.16 -11.86 4.92
N PRO A 253 -12.93 -10.77 5.05
CA PRO A 253 -13.69 -10.22 3.92
C PRO A 253 -12.77 -9.78 2.78
N MET A 254 -13.27 -9.83 1.55
CA MET A 254 -12.52 -9.39 0.38
C MET A 254 -12.27 -7.88 0.41
N ILE A 255 -11.26 -7.44 -0.33
CA ILE A 255 -10.94 -6.01 -0.49
C ILE A 255 -11.84 -5.47 -1.60
N LEU A 256 -12.45 -4.31 -1.36
CA LEU A 256 -13.30 -3.60 -2.32
C LEU A 256 -12.52 -2.47 -2.98
N GLY A 257 -12.88 -2.14 -4.20
CA GLY A 257 -12.40 -0.94 -4.88
C GLY A 257 -13.04 0.34 -4.34
N PRO A 258 -12.60 1.51 -4.81
CA PRO A 258 -13.19 2.79 -4.38
C PRO A 258 -14.69 2.93 -4.68
N ASP A 259 -15.21 2.13 -5.62
CA ASP A 259 -16.64 2.10 -5.99
C ASP A 259 -17.48 1.14 -5.12
N GLY A 260 -16.84 0.44 -4.17
CA GLY A 260 -17.51 -0.54 -3.30
C GLY A 260 -17.66 -1.92 -3.91
N GLU A 261 -17.21 -2.12 -5.15
CA GLU A 261 -17.22 -3.43 -5.82
C GLU A 261 -15.92 -4.19 -5.54
N LYS A 262 -15.91 -5.49 -5.78
CA LYS A 262 -14.71 -6.33 -5.59
C LYS A 262 -13.51 -5.72 -6.34
N LEU A 263 -12.39 -5.58 -5.65
CA LEU A 263 -11.16 -5.01 -6.21
C LEU A 263 -10.71 -5.80 -7.45
N SER A 264 -10.48 -5.08 -8.55
CA SER A 264 -10.16 -5.66 -9.85
C SER A 264 -9.25 -4.70 -10.65
N LYS A 265 -8.75 -5.15 -11.79
CA LYS A 265 -7.84 -4.37 -12.68
C LYS A 265 -8.41 -3.00 -13.09
N ARG A 266 -9.73 -2.85 -13.14
CA ARG A 266 -10.34 -1.53 -13.46
C ARG A 266 -10.09 -0.47 -12.38
N HIS A 267 -9.73 -0.89 -11.17
CA HIS A 267 -9.45 0.00 -10.04
C HIS A 267 -7.95 0.34 -9.90
N GLY A 268 -7.12 -0.17 -10.83
CA GLY A 268 -5.68 0.01 -10.80
C GLY A 268 -4.93 -1.32 -10.72
N ALA A 269 -3.68 -1.27 -10.34
CA ALA A 269 -2.85 -2.46 -10.18
C ALA A 269 -3.45 -3.38 -9.10
N VAL A 270 -3.52 -4.68 -9.40
CA VAL A 270 -3.94 -5.71 -8.43
C VAL A 270 -2.84 -6.72 -8.16
N ASN A 271 -1.80 -6.73 -8.99
CA ASN A 271 -0.59 -7.54 -8.83
C ASN A 271 0.38 -6.81 -7.88
N VAL A 272 0.83 -7.51 -6.85
CA VAL A 272 1.73 -6.97 -5.82
C VAL A 272 3.01 -6.38 -6.46
N MET A 273 3.62 -7.07 -7.42
CA MET A 273 4.89 -6.61 -8.03
C MET A 273 4.75 -5.37 -8.92
N GLU A 274 3.51 -5.02 -9.33
CA GLU A 274 3.28 -3.74 -10.02
C GLU A 274 3.53 -2.55 -9.08
N TYR A 275 3.32 -2.74 -7.77
CA TYR A 275 3.60 -1.69 -6.76
C TYR A 275 5.11 -1.48 -6.58
N ASP A 276 5.92 -2.54 -6.59
CA ASP A 276 7.38 -2.39 -6.64
C ASP A 276 7.80 -1.61 -7.89
N ALA A 277 7.27 -2.00 -9.06
CA ALA A 277 7.57 -1.31 -10.32
C ALA A 277 7.18 0.18 -10.27
N GLN A 278 6.08 0.53 -9.60
CA GLN A 278 5.61 1.91 -9.40
C GLN A 278 6.39 2.66 -8.31
N GLY A 279 7.29 1.99 -7.61
CA GLY A 279 8.14 2.63 -6.60
C GLY A 279 7.58 2.68 -5.19
N TYR A 280 6.65 1.78 -4.86
CA TYR A 280 6.20 1.62 -3.47
C TYR A 280 7.20 0.76 -2.70
N LEU A 281 7.38 1.08 -1.44
CA LEU A 281 8.27 0.36 -0.52
C LEU A 281 7.54 -0.88 0.04
N PRO A 282 8.23 -2.02 0.20
CA PRO A 282 7.58 -3.20 0.81
C PRO A 282 7.10 -2.94 2.23
N GLU A 283 7.81 -2.12 3.01
CA GLU A 283 7.42 -1.72 4.36
C GLU A 283 6.07 -0.99 4.36
N ALA A 284 5.89 -0.08 3.40
CA ALA A 284 4.63 0.66 3.23
C ALA A 284 3.49 -0.26 2.79
N MET A 285 3.78 -1.19 1.88
CA MET A 285 2.78 -2.16 1.42
C MET A 285 2.34 -3.09 2.56
N VAL A 286 3.26 -3.59 3.36
CA VAL A 286 2.96 -4.43 4.53
C VAL A 286 2.06 -3.67 5.52
N ASN A 287 2.44 -2.44 5.88
CA ASN A 287 1.65 -1.59 6.78
C ASN A 287 0.24 -1.37 6.22
N TYR A 288 0.15 -0.97 4.94
CA TYR A 288 -1.14 -0.65 4.32
C TYR A 288 -2.03 -1.89 4.16
N LEU A 289 -1.47 -3.02 3.70
CA LEU A 289 -2.21 -4.28 3.55
C LEU A 289 -2.76 -4.76 4.91
N ALA A 290 -1.98 -4.63 5.98
CA ALA A 290 -2.43 -5.00 7.32
C ALA A 290 -3.64 -4.16 7.74
N ARG A 291 -3.62 -2.85 7.47
CA ARG A 291 -4.74 -1.95 7.78
C ARG A 291 -6.01 -2.25 6.98
N LEU A 292 -5.91 -3.03 5.90
CA LEU A 292 -7.08 -3.48 5.14
C LEU A 292 -7.72 -4.69 5.83
N GLY A 293 -8.29 -4.47 7.00
CA GLY A 293 -9.04 -5.46 7.73
C GLY A 293 -8.49 -5.81 9.10
N TRP A 294 -7.42 -5.16 9.55
CA TRP A 294 -6.89 -5.30 10.92
C TRP A 294 -6.57 -3.92 11.49
N SER A 295 -6.66 -3.78 12.81
CA SER A 295 -6.32 -2.52 13.50
C SER A 295 -5.70 -2.79 14.87
N HIS A 296 -4.87 -1.85 15.30
CA HIS A 296 -4.36 -1.75 16.67
C HIS A 296 -4.72 -0.34 17.16
N GLY A 297 -5.83 -0.22 17.86
CA GLY A 297 -6.36 1.09 18.26
C GLY A 297 -6.50 2.02 17.05
N ASP A 298 -5.97 3.23 17.18
CA ASP A 298 -5.96 4.26 16.14
C ASP A 298 -4.64 4.32 15.36
N ASP A 299 -3.72 3.37 15.59
CA ASP A 299 -2.42 3.35 14.92
C ASP A 299 -2.58 3.08 13.42
N GLU A 300 -2.16 4.05 12.62
CA GLU A 300 -2.18 3.96 11.15
C GLU A 300 -0.83 3.51 10.60
N LEU A 301 0.24 3.84 11.31
CA LEU A 301 1.62 3.60 10.90
C LEU A 301 2.32 2.75 11.96
N PHE A 302 2.94 1.66 11.52
CA PHE A 302 3.65 0.73 12.41
C PHE A 302 4.68 -0.06 11.60
N THR A 303 5.76 -0.45 12.26
CA THR A 303 6.79 -1.28 11.66
C THR A 303 6.33 -2.74 11.56
N ARG A 304 7.08 -3.55 10.82
CA ARG A 304 6.87 -5.00 10.72
C ARG A 304 6.95 -5.66 12.12
N GLU A 305 7.89 -5.22 12.93
CA GLU A 305 8.12 -5.72 14.29
C GLU A 305 6.92 -5.41 15.19
N GLN A 306 6.39 -4.19 15.09
CA GLN A 306 5.17 -3.78 15.79
C GLN A 306 3.95 -4.58 15.31
N LEU A 307 3.84 -4.82 13.99
CA LEU A 307 2.77 -5.68 13.45
C LEU A 307 2.83 -7.07 14.10
N VAL A 308 4.00 -7.70 14.14
CA VAL A 308 4.18 -9.02 14.75
C VAL A 308 3.85 -8.98 16.26
N GLU A 309 4.33 -7.96 16.95
CA GLU A 309 4.08 -7.79 18.40
C GLU A 309 2.59 -7.64 18.71
N TRP A 310 1.85 -6.88 17.89
CA TRP A 310 0.47 -6.47 18.19
C TRP A 310 -0.58 -7.38 17.55
N PHE A 311 -0.23 -8.22 16.58
CA PHE A 311 -1.21 -8.93 15.74
C PHE A 311 -2.03 -9.92 16.56
N ASP A 312 -3.36 -9.76 16.52
CA ASP A 312 -4.29 -10.77 17.00
C ASP A 312 -5.52 -10.84 16.08
N THR A 313 -6.27 -11.93 16.19
CA THR A 313 -7.45 -12.16 15.35
C THR A 313 -8.70 -11.42 15.84
N ARG A 314 -8.70 -10.96 17.10
CA ARG A 314 -9.85 -10.24 17.70
C ARG A 314 -10.06 -8.88 17.05
N HIS A 315 -9.01 -8.29 16.50
CA HIS A 315 -9.04 -6.99 15.84
C HIS A 315 -9.14 -7.10 14.31
N LEU A 316 -9.42 -8.31 13.79
CA LEU A 316 -9.76 -8.50 12.38
C LEU A 316 -11.21 -8.07 12.13
N SER A 317 -11.41 -7.25 11.11
CA SER A 317 -12.72 -6.69 10.76
C SER A 317 -13.64 -7.74 10.13
N LYS A 318 -14.89 -7.76 10.55
CA LYS A 318 -15.96 -8.55 9.93
C LYS A 318 -16.43 -7.95 8.60
N SER A 319 -16.19 -6.66 8.42
CA SER A 319 -16.61 -5.87 7.24
C SER A 319 -15.47 -5.77 6.22
N ALA A 320 -15.85 -5.73 4.95
CA ALA A 320 -14.90 -5.53 3.86
C ALA A 320 -14.22 -4.16 3.95
N SER A 321 -12.94 -4.12 3.62
CA SER A 321 -12.14 -2.89 3.60
C SER A 321 -12.06 -2.36 2.17
N GLN A 322 -12.00 -1.05 2.03
CA GLN A 322 -11.98 -0.37 0.74
C GLN A 322 -10.55 0.08 0.42
N TRP A 323 -10.10 -0.21 -0.80
CA TRP A 323 -8.80 0.19 -1.33
C TRP A 323 -8.79 1.70 -1.58
N ASP A 324 -7.81 2.41 -1.02
CA ASP A 324 -7.63 3.85 -1.20
C ASP A 324 -6.19 4.15 -1.64
N PRO A 325 -5.97 4.46 -2.92
CA PRO A 325 -4.63 4.80 -3.42
C PRO A 325 -4.02 6.04 -2.76
N LYS A 326 -4.83 7.01 -2.36
CA LYS A 326 -4.34 8.24 -1.67
C LYS A 326 -3.77 7.89 -0.30
N LYS A 327 -4.44 6.99 0.41
CA LYS A 327 -3.98 6.51 1.72
C LYS A 327 -2.67 5.73 1.56
N LEU A 328 -2.57 4.87 0.53
CA LEU A 328 -1.33 4.13 0.24
C LEU A 328 -0.18 5.10 -0.07
N ASN A 329 -0.43 6.12 -0.89
CA ASN A 329 0.58 7.15 -1.22
C ASN A 329 1.07 7.85 0.05
N TRP A 330 0.14 8.22 0.94
CA TRP A 330 0.47 8.85 2.21
C TRP A 330 1.35 7.94 3.09
N VAL A 331 1.01 6.64 3.18
CA VAL A 331 1.80 5.66 3.93
C VAL A 331 3.20 5.54 3.32
N ASN A 332 3.29 5.43 1.99
CA ASN A 332 4.57 5.28 1.28
C ASN A 332 5.46 6.52 1.46
N ALA A 333 4.87 7.71 1.32
CA ALA A 333 5.58 8.98 1.55
C ALA A 333 6.14 9.06 2.97
N HIS A 334 5.40 8.58 3.97
CA HIS A 334 5.87 8.53 5.35
C HIS A 334 7.15 7.71 5.49
N TYR A 335 7.17 6.50 4.90
CA TYR A 335 8.34 5.62 4.95
C TYR A 335 9.53 6.19 4.18
N ILE A 336 9.29 6.78 2.99
CA ILE A 336 10.33 7.45 2.19
C ILE A 336 10.97 8.58 3.01
N LYS A 337 10.14 9.43 3.62
CA LYS A 337 10.58 10.59 4.39
C LYS A 337 11.43 10.20 5.61
N GLY A 338 11.07 9.11 6.29
CA GLY A 338 11.77 8.59 7.46
C GLY A 338 13.05 7.81 7.15
N MET A 339 13.27 7.42 5.89
CA MET A 339 14.40 6.58 5.50
C MET A 339 15.72 7.37 5.48
N ASP A 340 16.81 6.73 5.85
CA ASP A 340 18.15 7.28 5.73
C ASP A 340 18.46 7.63 4.26
N ASP A 341 19.15 8.76 4.05
CA ASP A 341 19.41 9.28 2.70
C ASP A 341 20.27 8.33 1.86
N ALA A 342 21.27 7.66 2.47
CA ALA A 342 22.13 6.71 1.77
C ALA A 342 21.38 5.42 1.42
N GLU A 343 20.54 4.91 2.33
CA GLU A 343 19.67 3.78 2.06
C GLU A 343 18.70 4.09 0.92
N LEU A 344 18.06 5.26 0.99
CA LEU A 344 17.10 5.71 -0.03
C LEU A 344 17.79 5.85 -1.40
N ALA A 345 19.01 6.41 -1.43
CA ALA A 345 19.83 6.52 -2.64
C ALA A 345 20.08 5.14 -3.26
N GLY A 346 20.41 4.15 -2.43
CA GLY A 346 20.62 2.77 -2.89
C GLY A 346 19.38 2.18 -3.56
N ARG A 347 18.18 2.47 -3.04
CA ARG A 347 16.91 1.98 -3.61
C ARG A 347 16.52 2.74 -4.89
N VAL A 348 16.91 4.02 -5.01
CA VAL A 348 16.57 4.89 -6.17
C VAL A 348 17.57 4.72 -7.32
N ALA A 349 18.85 4.44 -7.03
CA ALA A 349 19.92 4.37 -8.04
C ALA A 349 19.58 3.46 -9.23
N PRO A 350 19.10 2.20 -9.04
CA PRO A 350 18.76 1.35 -10.19
C PRO A 350 17.63 1.93 -11.05
N ARG A 351 16.73 2.71 -10.46
CA ARG A 351 15.62 3.36 -11.17
C ARG A 351 16.14 4.54 -12.03
N VAL A 352 17.11 5.30 -11.50
CA VAL A 352 17.82 6.36 -12.24
C VAL A 352 18.58 5.76 -13.44
N GLU A 353 19.27 4.64 -13.22
CA GLU A 353 20.04 3.92 -14.28
C GLU A 353 19.11 3.46 -15.41
N ARG A 354 17.94 2.88 -15.08
CA ARG A 354 16.95 2.46 -16.08
C ARG A 354 16.43 3.62 -16.93
N ARG A 355 16.47 4.86 -16.38
CA ARG A 355 16.08 6.08 -17.09
C ARG A 355 17.23 6.69 -17.90
N GLY A 356 18.41 6.04 -17.91
CA GLY A 356 19.60 6.53 -18.61
C GLY A 356 20.42 7.53 -17.82
N GLY A 357 20.12 7.72 -16.54
CA GLY A 357 20.90 8.57 -15.64
C GLY A 357 22.16 7.88 -15.12
N LYS A 358 23.08 8.68 -14.58
CA LYS A 358 24.35 8.22 -14.00
C LYS A 358 24.37 8.58 -12.50
N PRO A 359 23.80 7.73 -11.63
CA PRO A 359 23.73 8.06 -10.20
C PRO A 359 25.08 8.28 -9.55
N GLN A 360 26.15 7.68 -10.11
CA GLN A 360 27.53 7.84 -9.63
C GLN A 360 28.13 9.22 -9.96
N ALA A 361 27.51 9.97 -10.90
CA ALA A 361 28.02 11.29 -11.33
C ALA A 361 27.58 12.42 -10.38
N ALA A 362 26.77 12.11 -9.37
CA ALA A 362 26.21 13.09 -8.43
C ALA A 362 26.21 12.52 -7.02
N ASP A 363 26.08 13.37 -6.02
CA ASP A 363 25.90 12.96 -4.61
C ASP A 363 24.45 12.56 -4.40
N LEU A 364 24.10 11.33 -4.78
CA LEU A 364 22.72 10.86 -4.75
C LEU A 364 22.12 10.87 -3.33
N PRO A 365 22.83 10.49 -2.25
CA PRO A 365 22.31 10.68 -0.90
C PRO A 365 21.91 12.12 -0.58
N ALA A 366 22.76 13.09 -0.90
CA ALA A 366 22.44 14.51 -0.69
C ALA A 366 21.21 14.95 -1.51
N ILE A 367 21.08 14.43 -2.74
CA ILE A 367 19.92 14.68 -3.60
C ILE A 367 18.65 14.08 -2.96
N MET A 368 18.74 12.86 -2.41
CA MET A 368 17.61 12.23 -1.69
C MET A 368 17.16 13.10 -0.51
N GLY A 369 18.10 13.61 0.28
CA GLY A 369 17.81 14.51 1.38
C GLY A 369 17.08 15.80 0.96
N LEU A 370 17.31 16.26 -0.27
CA LEU A 370 16.59 17.42 -0.83
C LEU A 370 15.19 17.10 -1.34
N LEU A 371 14.98 15.90 -1.88
CA LEU A 371 13.77 15.55 -2.64
C LEU A 371 12.74 14.76 -1.82
N LYS A 372 13.15 13.95 -0.85
CA LYS A 372 12.29 12.96 -0.19
C LYS A 372 11.08 13.52 0.54
N ASP A 373 11.13 14.77 1.02
CA ASP A 373 10.02 15.39 1.75
C ASP A 373 8.75 15.57 0.90
N ARG A 374 8.89 15.55 -0.43
CA ARG A 374 7.79 15.79 -1.38
C ARG A 374 7.43 14.57 -2.21
N ALA A 375 8.19 13.50 -2.08
CA ALA A 375 8.02 12.32 -2.91
C ALA A 375 6.99 11.36 -2.31
N GLU A 376 6.15 10.81 -3.17
CA GLU A 376 5.21 9.75 -2.82
C GLU A 376 5.72 8.36 -3.20
N THR A 377 6.61 8.27 -4.21
CA THR A 377 7.16 6.98 -4.67
C THR A 377 8.64 7.09 -5.04
N LEU A 378 9.34 5.95 -5.08
CA LEU A 378 10.74 5.86 -5.54
C LEU A 378 10.85 6.21 -7.03
N GLU A 379 9.80 5.96 -7.83
CA GLU A 379 9.79 6.33 -9.26
C GLU A 379 9.77 7.84 -9.43
N GLN A 380 8.99 8.54 -8.60
CA GLN A 380 9.00 10.00 -8.59
C GLN A 380 10.38 10.54 -8.19
N LEU A 381 10.98 9.96 -7.15
CA LEU A 381 12.34 10.35 -6.72
C LEU A 381 13.37 10.13 -7.85
N ALA A 382 13.27 9.00 -8.55
CA ALA A 382 14.17 8.70 -9.67
C ALA A 382 13.98 9.71 -10.81
N GLU A 383 12.72 10.05 -11.14
CA GLU A 383 12.41 11.06 -12.16
C GLU A 383 12.98 12.43 -11.78
N ASP A 384 12.74 12.86 -10.55
CA ASP A 384 13.24 14.16 -10.06
C ASP A 384 14.78 14.18 -9.99
N ALA A 385 15.41 13.06 -9.61
CA ALA A 385 16.86 12.92 -9.53
C ALA A 385 17.54 13.00 -10.92
N MET A 386 16.82 12.73 -12.01
CA MET A 386 17.35 12.88 -13.38
C MET A 386 17.81 14.30 -13.69
N LEU A 387 17.28 15.30 -12.97
CA LEU A 387 17.77 16.69 -13.09
C LEU A 387 19.24 16.84 -12.69
N PHE A 388 19.74 15.92 -11.87
CA PHE A 388 21.11 15.94 -11.33
C PHE A 388 21.98 14.84 -11.93
N CYS A 389 21.38 13.72 -12.32
CA CYS A 389 22.05 12.49 -12.73
C CYS A 389 21.91 12.21 -14.24
N GLY A 390 21.07 12.99 -14.95
CA GLY A 390 20.86 12.86 -16.38
C GLY A 390 22.03 13.48 -17.17
N GLU A 391 22.23 13.05 -18.40
CA GLU A 391 23.17 13.72 -19.30
C GLU A 391 22.61 15.11 -19.66
N TYR A 392 23.32 16.14 -19.22
CA TYR A 392 22.99 17.50 -19.60
C TYR A 392 23.21 17.67 -21.11
N GLN A 393 22.13 17.87 -21.84
CA GLN A 393 22.19 18.28 -23.22
C GLN A 393 22.13 19.80 -23.24
N PRO A 394 23.23 20.51 -23.47
CA PRO A 394 23.16 21.97 -23.55
C PRO A 394 22.20 22.35 -24.67
N ALA A 395 21.34 23.33 -24.39
CA ALA A 395 20.47 23.90 -25.42
C ALA A 395 21.35 24.40 -26.58
N PRO A 396 20.92 24.25 -27.83
CA PRO A 396 21.69 24.78 -28.96
C PRO A 396 22.15 26.21 -28.68
N ALA A 397 23.40 26.54 -28.99
CA ALA A 397 24.03 27.82 -28.63
C ALA A 397 23.19 29.03 -29.06
N GLU A 398 22.48 28.92 -30.17
CA GLU A 398 21.57 29.95 -30.67
C GLU A 398 20.34 30.17 -29.78
N LEU A 399 19.76 29.05 -29.26
CA LEU A 399 18.62 29.09 -28.34
C LEU A 399 19.07 29.60 -26.94
N ALA A 400 20.26 29.17 -26.50
CA ALA A 400 20.87 29.66 -25.26
C ALA A 400 21.16 31.16 -25.32
N ALA A 401 21.70 31.64 -26.45
CA ALA A 401 22.01 33.07 -26.66
C ALA A 401 20.74 33.93 -26.65
N GLN A 402 19.67 33.48 -27.27
CA GLN A 402 18.38 34.19 -27.30
C GLN A 402 17.72 34.29 -25.93
N HIS A 403 17.82 33.25 -25.15
CA HIS A 403 17.15 33.18 -23.83
C HIS A 403 18.00 33.68 -22.67
N LEU A 404 19.33 33.51 -22.72
CA LEU A 404 20.28 34.08 -21.73
C LEU A 404 20.37 35.57 -21.82
N UNK A 405 20.43 36.11 -22.88
CA UNK A 405 20.48 37.50 -23.08
C UNK A 405 19.31 38.20 -22.53
N UNK A 406 18.27 37.57 -22.65
CA UNK A 406 17.06 38.11 -22.17
C UNK A 406 16.97 37.93 -20.67
N UNK A 407 17.49 36.94 -20.29
CA UNK A 407 17.46 36.64 -18.94
C UNK A 407 18.52 37.40 -18.15
N UNK A 408 19.47 37.56 -18.76
CA UNK A 408 20.54 38.30 -18.18
C UNK A 408 20.21 39.79 -18.12
N UNK A 409 19.64 40.16 -19.03
CA UNK A 409 19.24 41.53 -19.07
C UNK A 409 18.18 41.81 -18.03
N UNK A 410 17.46 40.92 -17.96
CA UNK A 410 16.43 41.02 -16.96
C UNK A 410 16.99 40.89 -15.57
N UNK A 411 17.86 40.07 -15.51
CA UNK A 411 18.49 39.88 -14.26
C UNK A 411 19.36 41.04 -13.86
N UNK A 412 19.91 41.52 -14.81
CA UNK A 412 20.71 42.67 -14.59
C UNK A 412 19.86 43.87 -14.26
N UNK A 413 18.89 43.88 -14.88
CA UNK A 413 17.97 44.98 -14.64
C UNK A 413 17.36 44.84 -13.29
N UNK A 414 17.20 43.70 -12.99
CA UNK A 414 16.64 43.47 -11.70
C UNK A 414 17.65 43.69 -10.58
N UNK A 415 18.76 43.36 -10.92
CA UNK A 415 19.80 43.57 -9.99
C UNK A 415 20.11 45.04 -9.87
N UNK A 416 20.03 45.63 -10.87
CA UNK A 416 20.26 47.03 -10.88
C UNK A 416 19.15 47.76 -10.14
N UNK A 417 18.12 47.27 -10.39
CA UNK A 417 16.99 47.84 -9.72
C UNK A 417 17.06 47.57 -8.24
N UNK A 418 17.51 46.46 -7.99
CA UNK A 418 17.63 46.14 -6.63
C UNK A 418 18.72 46.93 -5.95
N UNK A 419 19.65 47.13 -6.64
CA UNK A 419 20.73 47.93 -6.18
C UNK A 419 20.31 49.34 -6.03
N UNK A 420 19.59 49.69 -6.88
CA UNK A 420 19.14 51.02 -6.81
C UNK A 420 18.17 51.23 -5.68
N UNK A 421 17.52 50.29 -5.55
CA UNK A 421 16.58 50.35 -4.45
C UNK A 421 17.29 50.29 -3.11
N UNK A 422 18.24 49.56 -3.13
CA UNK A 422 19.00 49.48 -1.92
C UNK A 422 19.74 50.75 -1.67
N UNK A 423 20.13 51.26 -2.61
CA UNK A 423 20.81 52.51 -2.50
C UNK A 423 19.85 53.59 -2.08
N UNK A 424 18.81 53.49 -2.62
CA UNK A 424 17.82 54.47 -2.27
C UNK A 424 17.36 54.26 -0.86
N UNK A 425 17.38 53.14 -0.55
CA UNK A 425 16.98 52.88 0.80
C UNK A 425 18.05 53.31 1.79
N UNK A 426 19.15 53.13 1.39
CA UNK A 426 20.24 53.52 2.21
C UNK A 426 20.33 55.00 2.28
N UNK A 427 20.03 55.50 1.27
CA UNK A 427 20.07 56.92 1.25
C UNK A 427 18.95 57.51 2.09
N UNK A 428 17.97 56.86 1.98
CA UNK A 428 16.85 57.34 2.74
C UNK A 428 17.11 57.09 4.23
N UNK A 429 17.73 56.11 4.48
CA UNK A 429 18.05 55.83 5.82
C UNK A 429 19.10 56.78 6.35
N UNK A 430 19.88 57.12 5.56
CA UNK A 430 20.87 58.07 5.94
C UNK A 430 20.25 59.43 6.09
N UNK A 431 19.40 59.65 5.32
CA UNK A 431 18.74 60.88 5.41
C UNK A 431 17.87 60.95 6.63
N UNK A 432 17.41 59.97 6.85
CA UNK A 432 16.61 59.91 8.07
C UNK A 432 17.46 60.02 9.31
N UNK A 433 18.49 59.48 9.24
CA UNK A 433 19.37 59.57 10.34
C UNK A 433 19.94 60.95 10.50
N UNK A 434 20.12 61.48 9.49
CA UNK A 434 20.61 62.83 9.54
C UNK A 434 19.53 63.78 10.00
N UNK A 435 18.45 63.51 9.67
CA UNK A 435 17.34 64.33 10.05
C UNK A 435 17.04 64.13 11.52
N UNK A 436 17.23 63.12 11.89
CA UNK A 436 17.01 62.84 13.26
C UNK A 436 18.10 63.44 14.16
N UNK A 437 19.10 63.56 13.67
CA UNK A 437 20.17 64.13 14.40
C UNK A 437 20.11 65.66 14.43
N UNK A 438 19.50 66.09 13.50
CA UNK A 438 19.45 67.51 13.47
C UNK A 438 18.24 68.07 14.19
N UNK A 439 17.39 67.41 14.53
CA UNK A 439 16.20 67.88 15.13
C UNK A 439 16.17 67.68 16.65
N UNK A 440 17.04 67.43 17.20
CA UNK A 440 17.01 67.42 18.48
C UNK A 440 17.21 68.63 19.11
N PRO A 441 16.12 69.67 19.94
CA PRO A 441 16.39 70.88 20.81
C PRO A 441 16.62 70.44 22.25
N ARG A 442 17.65 71.02 22.79
CA ARG A 442 18.01 70.91 24.22
C ARG A 442 17.09 71.78 25.05
N THR A 443 16.13 71.23 25.71
CA THR A 443 15.41 71.96 26.80
C THR A 443 15.51 71.17 28.11
N ARG A 444 16.26 71.77 29.05
CA ARG A 444 16.23 71.40 30.46
C ARG A 444 14.94 71.90 31.08
N HIS A 445 14.15 71.06 31.68
CA HIS A 445 13.15 71.48 32.67
C HIS A 445 13.19 70.59 33.91
N ARG A 446 13.25 71.32 35.04
CA ARG A 446 13.37 70.90 36.43
C ARG A 446 12.04 70.35 36.96
N MET A 447 12.06 69.23 37.61
CA MET A 447 10.90 68.65 38.30
C MET A 447 10.79 69.06 39.74
N GLU A 448 9.62 69.42 40.18
CA GLU A 448 9.22 69.47 41.58
C GLU A 448 7.98 68.62 41.83
N PRO A 449 7.80 68.04 43.04
CA PRO A 449 6.74 67.03 43.28
C PRO A 449 5.48 67.60 43.90
N ARG A 450 4.35 67.09 43.63
CA ARG A 450 3.11 67.34 44.40
C ARG A 450 2.28 66.05 44.65
N ARG A 451 1.60 66.09 45.79
CA ARG A 451 0.96 65.13 46.67
C ARG A 451 -0.42 64.62 46.21
N HIS A 452 -0.71 63.47 46.74
CA HIS A 452 -1.95 62.81 47.15
C HIS A 452 -3.34 63.34 46.72
N LEU A 453 -4.20 62.38 46.44
CA LEU A 453 -5.53 62.20 47.04
C LEU A 453 -6.31 60.96 46.52
N ARG A 454 -6.78 60.19 47.50
CA ARG A 454 -7.85 59.15 47.40
C ARG A 454 -9.19 59.83 47.74
N PRO A 455 -10.39 59.21 47.81
CA PRO A 455 -10.94 57.90 47.36
C PRO A 455 -12.32 58.12 46.69
N ASP A 456 -13.14 57.15 46.37
CA ASP A 456 -14.09 56.35 47.12
C ASP A 456 -15.11 55.60 46.27
N GLN A 457 -15.46 54.42 46.67
CA GLN A 457 -16.70 53.65 46.82
C GLN A 457 -17.85 53.62 45.81
N GLY A 458 -18.39 52.43 45.67
CA GLY A 458 -19.81 52.17 45.49
C GLY A 458 -20.25 50.99 44.66
N ARG A 459 -20.55 49.89 45.28
CA ARG A 459 -21.80 49.10 45.42
C ARG A 459 -22.49 48.68 44.09
N ALA A 460 -22.99 47.57 43.89
CA ALA A 460 -23.68 46.42 44.42
C ALA A 460 -24.26 45.63 43.22
N GLY A 461 -24.64 44.44 43.20
CA GLY A 461 -25.40 43.56 43.94
C GLY A 461 -25.61 42.17 43.33
N ARG A 462 -25.91 41.24 44.16
CA ARG A 462 -26.29 39.82 44.00
C ARG A 462 -27.69 39.62 43.41
N PRO A 463 -28.28 38.39 43.18
CA PRO A 463 -28.03 37.11 43.85
C PRO A 463 -28.14 35.78 43.03
N ARG A 464 -27.89 34.69 43.69
CA ARG A 464 -28.14 33.26 43.49
C ARG A 464 -29.64 32.89 43.41
N PRO A 465 -30.17 31.63 43.34
CA PRO A 465 -29.63 30.34 43.80
C PRO A 465 -30.01 29.12 42.89
N GLU A 466 -29.71 27.92 43.15
CA GLU A 466 -29.88 26.74 44.01
C GLU A 466 -30.02 25.50 43.09
N ASP A 467 -29.89 24.28 43.37
CA ASP A 467 -29.77 23.30 44.45
C ASP A 467 -29.24 21.99 43.81
N ALA A 468 -28.83 21.01 44.41
CA ALA A 468 -28.72 20.24 45.60
C ALA A 468 -28.15 18.86 45.30
N ALA A 469 -27.35 18.36 46.04
CA ALA A 469 -27.21 17.33 47.06
C ALA A 469 -26.97 15.92 46.51
N THR A 470 -26.31 15.05 47.03
CA THR A 470 -25.88 14.38 48.27
C THR A 470 -24.84 13.30 47.90
N GLY A 471 -23.96 12.79 48.65
CA GLY A 471 -23.58 12.70 49.99
C GLY A 471 -22.66 11.51 50.30
N HIS A 472 -21.91 11.63 51.39
CA HIS A 472 -21.26 10.57 52.21
C HIS A 472 -20.02 9.85 51.66
N SER A 473 -18.99 9.59 52.42
CA SER A 473 -18.48 9.85 53.76
C SER A 473 -17.09 9.22 53.95
N ALA A 474 -16.31 9.87 54.74
CA ALA A 474 -15.45 9.51 55.87
C ALA A 474 -14.18 8.71 55.53
N ALA A 475 -13.10 9.05 56.02
CA ALA A 475 -12.34 9.53 57.14
C ALA A 475 -11.02 8.76 57.24
N ARG A 476 -9.94 9.29 57.58
CA ARG A 476 -9.16 9.47 58.82
C ARG A 476 -7.69 9.79 58.52
N ARG A 477 -7.23 10.85 59.09
CA ARG A 477 -6.21 11.16 60.10
C ARG A 477 -4.75 10.76 59.87
N GLY A 478 -3.89 11.72 60.15
CA GLY A 478 -2.63 11.60 60.88
C GLY A 478 -1.52 12.52 60.42
N ASP A 479 -1.43 13.59 61.01
CA ASP A 479 -0.48 14.28 61.90
C ASP A 479 0.92 14.64 61.35
N GLY A 480 1.25 15.95 61.55
CA GLY A 480 2.45 16.70 61.25
C GLY A 480 3.67 16.41 62.13
N PRO A 481 4.67 17.26 62.34
CA PRO A 481 4.64 18.73 62.38
C PRO A 481 5.80 19.48 61.66
N GLY A 482 5.73 20.83 61.60
CA GLY A 482 6.81 21.73 61.23
C GLY A 482 7.82 22.01 62.36
N PRO A 483 8.57 23.13 62.47
CA PRO A 483 8.67 24.41 61.74
C PRO A 483 10.11 24.84 61.43
N ASP A 484 10.45 25.89 60.80
CA ASP A 484 10.58 27.33 60.86
C ASP A 484 12.08 27.78 60.74
N PRO A 485 12.51 29.08 60.75
CA PRO A 485 12.55 30.01 59.61
C PRO A 485 13.93 30.64 59.35
N GLY A 486 14.01 31.55 58.40
CA GLY A 486 15.00 32.59 58.47
C GLY A 486 15.84 32.95 57.27
N GLY A 487 15.76 34.18 56.84
CA GLY A 487 16.87 34.84 56.17
C GLY A 487 16.59 35.76 54.99
N ARG A 488 16.06 36.83 55.21
CA ARG A 488 16.34 38.23 54.81
C ARG A 488 17.04 38.58 53.50
N ARG A 489 16.31 39.31 52.65
CA ARG A 489 16.57 40.63 52.04
C ARG A 489 17.95 40.94 51.46
N ARG A 490 17.94 41.28 50.20
CA ARG A 490 18.52 42.45 49.51
C ARG A 490 18.67 42.22 48.03
N ALA A 491 18.00 43.02 47.26
CA ALA A 491 18.59 43.78 46.15
C ALA A 491 17.52 44.19 45.11
N GLY A 492 17.04 45.28 45.29
CA GLY A 492 16.36 45.94 44.19
C GLY A 492 17.16 47.16 43.74
N UNK A 493 17.35 47.36 42.26
CA UNK A 493 17.82 48.52 41.63
C UNK A 493 18.46 48.26 40.27
N UNK A 494 18.90 47.27 40.19
CA UNK A 494 19.57 46.88 38.95
C UNK A 494 18.61 46.42 37.83
N UNK A 495 17.50 46.14 38.17
CA UNK A 495 16.53 45.70 37.25
C UNK A 495 16.00 46.77 36.30
N UNK A 496 15.99 47.90 36.71
CA UNK A 496 15.48 49.00 35.92
C UNK A 496 16.48 49.35 34.78
N UNK A 497 17.63 49.33 35.05
CA UNK A 497 18.66 49.61 34.09
C UNK A 497 18.73 48.50 33.03
N UNK A 498 18.53 47.45 33.46
CA UNK A 498 18.56 46.32 32.59
C UNK A 498 17.33 46.25 31.67
N UNK A 499 16.37 46.64 32.14
CA UNK A 499 15.17 46.71 31.37
C UNK A 499 15.27 47.81 30.27
N UNK A 500 15.85 48.73 30.58
CA UNK A 500 16.06 49.78 29.62
C UNK A 500 17.06 49.31 28.52
N UNK A 501 17.94 48.69 28.84
CA UNK A 501 18.90 48.13 27.94
C UNK A 501 18.26 47.06 27.08
N UNK A 502 17.47 46.34 27.66
CA UNK A 502 16.80 45.31 26.95
C UNK A 502 15.79 45.88 25.97
N UNK A 503 15.26 46.86 26.38
CA UNK A 503 14.35 47.56 25.53
C UNK A 503 15.10 48.21 24.33
N UNK A 504 16.15 48.61 24.58
CA UNK A 504 16.94 49.18 23.54
C UNK A 504 17.46 48.09 22.60
N UNK A 505 17.75 47.12 23.11
CA UNK A 505 18.18 45.97 22.38
C UNK A 505 17.03 45.37 21.61
N UNK A 506 16.01 45.34 22.16
CA UNK A 506 14.86 44.86 21.47
C UNK A 506 14.46 45.76 20.31
N UNK A 507 14.60 46.90 20.59
CA UNK A 507 14.32 47.84 19.57
C UNK A 507 15.38 47.73 18.42
N UNK A 508 16.45 47.49 18.75
CA UNK A 508 17.49 47.29 17.80
C UNK A 508 17.27 46.00 17.04
N UNK A 509 16.88 45.12 17.71
CA UNK A 509 16.61 43.87 17.13
C UNK A 509 15.36 43.90 16.25
N UNK A 510 14.52 44.58 16.66
CA UNK A 510 13.36 44.79 15.88
C UNK A 510 13.69 45.60 14.64
N UNK A 511 14.46 46.40 14.81
CA UNK A 511 14.87 47.16 13.68
C UNK A 511 15.73 46.31 12.71
N UNK A 512 16.43 45.56 13.23
CA UNK A 512 17.20 44.64 12.49
C UNK A 512 16.29 43.59 11.82
N UNK A 513 15.40 43.19 12.46
CA UNK A 513 14.47 42.25 11.93
C UNK A 513 13.63 42.87 10.85
N UNK A 514 13.33 43.99 11.12
CA UNK A 514 12.60 44.73 10.15
C UNK A 514 13.48 44.97 8.89
N UNK A 515 14.58 45.13 9.13
CA UNK A 515 15.49 45.32 8.06
C UNK A 515 15.73 44.02 7.30
N UNK A 516 15.77 43.12 7.99
CA UNK A 516 15.90 41.79 7.44
C UNK A 516 14.62 41.38 6.74
N UNK A 517 13.64 41.70 7.27
CA UNK A 517 12.40 41.42 6.64
C UNK A 517 12.23 42.21 5.35
N UNK A 518 12.65 43.32 5.49
CA UNK A 518 12.61 44.12 4.32
C UNK A 518 13.62 43.62 3.24
N UNK A 519 14.57 43.16 3.66
CA UNK A 519 15.53 42.57 2.80
C UNK A 519 14.97 41.27 2.20
N UNK A 520 14.37 40.62 2.96
CA UNK A 520 13.78 39.41 2.51
C UNK A 520 12.62 39.64 1.57
N UNK A 521 12.00 40.59 1.88
CA UNK A 521 10.92 41.00 1.05
C UNK A 521 11.47 41.50 -0.30
N UNK A 522 12.43 42.08 -0.17
CA UNK A 522 13.05 42.55 -1.37
C UNK A 522 13.67 41.38 -2.16
N UNK A 523 14.10 40.59 -1.52
CA UNK A 523 14.58 39.38 -2.12
C UNK A 523 13.42 38.53 -2.69
N UNK A 524 12.47 38.51 -2.05
CA UNK A 524 11.31 37.82 -2.54
C UNK A 524 10.72 38.48 -3.77
N UNK A 525 10.76 39.66 -3.62
CA UNK A 525 10.27 40.39 -4.73
C UNK A 525 11.25 40.23 -5.96
N UNK A 526 12.33 40.17 -5.65
CA UNK A 526 13.30 39.92 -6.67
C UNK A 526 13.18 38.53 -7.24
N UNK A 527 12.91 37.75 -6.46
CA UNK A 527 12.72 36.40 -6.86
C UNK A 527 11.41 36.22 -7.63
N UNK A 528 10.57 36.87 -7.23
CA UNK A 528 9.32 36.87 -7.92
C UNK A 528 9.47 37.48 -9.30
N UNK A 529 10.18 38.37 -9.27
CA UNK A 529 10.43 38.98 -10.54
C UNK A 529 11.31 38.07 -11.42
N UNK A 530 12.06 37.47 -10.87
CA UNK A 530 12.83 36.48 -11.55
C UNK A 530 11.96 35.31 -12.00
N UNK A 531 11.16 34.99 -11.27
CA UNK A 531 10.27 33.93 -11.64
C UNK A 531 9.33 34.32 -12.74
N UNK A 532 9.00 35.44 -12.61
CA UNK A 532 8.15 35.96 -13.61
C UNK A 532 8.93 36.09 -14.94
N UNK A 533 10.00 36.37 -14.77
CA UNK A 533 10.82 36.44 -15.93
C UNK A 533 11.13 35.06 -16.47
N UNK A 534 11.23 34.29 -15.74
CA UNK A 534 11.41 32.93 -16.12
C UNK A 534 10.14 32.35 -16.72
N UNK A 535 9.18 32.67 -16.21
CA UNK A 535 7.91 32.23 -16.74
C UNK A 535 7.65 32.87 -18.12
N UNK A 536 8.04 33.94 -18.13
CA UNK A 536 7.88 34.59 -19.39
C UNK A 536 8.87 33.99 -20.43
N UNK A 537 9.86 33.68 -19.97
CA UNK A 537 10.80 33.03 -20.82
C UNK A 537 10.32 31.63 -21.19
N UNK A 538 9.77 31.06 -20.44
CA UNK A 538 9.24 29.77 -20.74
C UNK A 538 8.03 29.85 -21.67
N UNK A 539 7.42 30.76 -21.48
CA UNK A 539 6.31 31.00 -22.33
C UNK A 539 6.79 31.40 -23.74
N UNK A 540 7.70 32.01 -23.65
CA UNK A 540 8.27 32.36 -24.92
C UNK A 540 8.93 31.17 -25.59
N UNK A 541 9.40 30.50 -24.95
CA UNK A 541 9.92 29.25 -25.45
C UNK A 541 8.83 28.32 -25.96
N UNK A 542 7.91 28.29 -25.37
CA UNK A 542 6.79 27.51 -25.84
C UNK A 542 6.20 28.05 -27.13
N UNK A 543 6.30 29.18 -27.10
CA UNK A 543 5.80 29.83 -28.29
C UNK A 543 6.79 29.66 -29.47
N UNK A 544 7.83 29.55 -29.11
CA UNK A 544 8.81 29.32 -30.12
C UNK A 544 8.83 27.96 -30.66
N UNK A 545 8.54 27.24 -29.93
CA UNK A 545 8.50 25.84 -30.30
C UNK A 545 7.34 25.51 -31.23
N ARG A 546 6.19 26.02 -31.15
CA ARG A 546 5.04 25.87 -32.07
C ARG A 546 5.28 26.42 -33.48
N ARG A 547 6.01 27.47 -33.58
CA ARG A 547 6.30 28.08 -34.90
C ARG A 547 7.31 27.29 -35.76
N SER A 548 8.26 26.60 -35.15
CA SER A 548 9.24 25.78 -35.91
C SER A 548 8.63 24.43 -36.38
N ALA A 549 7.56 23.96 -35.74
CA ALA A 549 6.85 22.75 -36.17
C ALA A 549 5.95 22.98 -37.41
N GLN A 550 5.67 24.26 -37.76
CA GLN A 550 4.84 24.63 -38.91
C GLN A 550 5.66 24.95 -40.19
N ALA A 551 7.00 24.95 -40.12
CA ALA A 551 7.87 25.31 -41.23
C ALA A 551 8.73 24.14 -41.72
N ASN A 552 8.09 23.10 -42.31
CA ASN A 552 8.83 22.03 -42.97
C ASN A 552 8.29 21.87 -44.39
N PRO A 553 9.07 22.25 -45.46
CA PRO A 553 8.60 22.11 -46.83
C PRO A 553 8.76 20.68 -47.35
N GLN A 554 7.81 20.24 -48.15
CA GLN A 554 7.78 18.93 -48.80
C GLN A 554 8.93 18.77 -49.84
N PRO A 555 9.50 17.54 -49.97
CA PRO A 555 10.50 17.32 -51.04
C PRO A 555 9.85 17.03 -52.37
N SER A 556 10.40 17.63 -53.42
CA SER A 556 10.02 17.49 -54.82
C SER A 556 10.50 16.16 -55.41
N SER A 557 9.67 15.58 -56.30
CA SER A 557 9.87 14.34 -57.04
C SER A 557 10.97 14.47 -58.12
N GLY A 558 11.91 13.56 -58.15
CA GLY A 558 12.90 13.40 -59.22
C GLY A 558 13.06 11.94 -59.61
N SER A 559 12.72 11.65 -60.87
CA SER A 559 12.79 10.35 -61.52
C SER A 559 14.20 9.96 -61.96
N SER A 560 14.59 8.68 -61.83
CA SER A 560 15.39 8.00 -62.84
C SER A 560 15.45 6.48 -62.63
N SER A 561 15.33 5.82 -63.78
CA SER A 561 15.28 4.41 -64.06
C SER A 561 16.60 3.65 -63.94
N ALA A 562 16.55 2.34 -63.63
CA ALA A 562 17.32 1.28 -64.29
C ALA A 562 17.17 -0.10 -63.66
N VAL A 563 16.62 -1.00 -64.41
CA VAL A 563 17.08 -2.33 -64.86
C VAL A 563 17.05 -3.52 -63.87
N MET A 564 16.20 -4.51 -64.23
CA MET A 564 16.15 -5.89 -63.79
C MET A 564 17.31 -6.74 -64.32
N PRO A 565 17.61 -8.01 -63.88
CA PRO A 565 16.80 -9.15 -64.30
C PRO A 565 16.65 -10.39 -63.33
N ASN A 566 15.59 -11.12 -63.51
CA ASN A 566 15.29 -12.58 -63.55
C ASN A 566 16.02 -13.49 -62.54
N SER A 567 15.42 -14.53 -61.94
CA SER A 567 14.52 -15.53 -62.46
C SER A 567 14.12 -16.60 -61.39
N MET A 568 13.04 -17.22 -61.58
CA MET A 568 12.48 -18.59 -61.51
C MET A 568 11.81 -18.98 -60.18
N ALA A 569 10.62 -19.32 -60.14
CA ALA A 569 9.66 -20.28 -60.64
C ALA A 569 8.93 -20.97 -59.48
N ALA A 570 7.59 -21.03 -59.58
CA ALA A 570 6.63 -21.63 -58.67
C ALA A 570 6.59 -23.17 -58.80
N PRO A 571 5.78 -23.96 -58.04
CA PRO A 571 4.32 -23.91 -58.24
C PRO A 571 3.41 -24.16 -57.03
N ALA A 572 2.14 -24.03 -57.27
CA ALA A 572 0.97 -23.93 -56.46
C ALA A 572 0.47 -25.19 -55.74
N ALA A 573 -0.31 -25.00 -54.68
CA ALA A 573 -1.39 -25.89 -54.30
C ALA A 573 -2.48 -25.14 -53.52
N SER A 574 -3.68 -25.33 -53.98
CA SER A 574 -4.94 -24.76 -53.55
C SER A 574 -5.49 -25.39 -52.26
N THR A 575 -6.12 -24.61 -51.37
CA THR A 575 -7.30 -25.09 -50.63
C THR A 575 -8.15 -23.91 -50.13
N THR A 576 -9.41 -24.15 -50.16
CA THR A 576 -10.57 -23.30 -49.99
C THR A 576 -10.82 -22.81 -48.56
N ARG A 577 -11.29 -21.59 -48.48
CA ARG A 577 -11.66 -20.82 -47.25
C ARG A 577 -13.19 -20.75 -47.12
N PRO A 578 -13.80 -20.95 -45.94
CA PRO A 578 -15.20 -20.54 -45.76
C PRO A 578 -15.29 -19.13 -45.12
N ALA A 579 -16.34 -18.43 -45.47
CA ALA A 579 -16.61 -17.03 -45.14
C ALA A 579 -17.01 -16.78 -43.67
N ARG A 580 -16.53 -15.69 -43.10
CA ARG A 580 -16.99 -15.15 -41.81
C ARG A 580 -17.92 -13.98 -42.01
N ALA A 581 -19.01 -13.98 -41.26
CA ALA A 581 -19.99 -12.91 -41.18
C ALA A 581 -19.52 -11.75 -40.29
N THR A 582 -19.78 -10.54 -40.73
CA THR A 582 -19.51 -9.28 -40.00
C THR A 582 -20.64 -8.95 -39.02
N PRO A 583 -20.35 -8.47 -37.78
CA PRO A 583 -21.40 -7.91 -36.94
C PRO A 583 -21.59 -6.40 -37.17
N ALA A 584 -22.83 -5.99 -37.00
CA ALA A 584 -23.33 -4.64 -37.27
C ALA A 584 -22.84 -3.59 -36.24
N ALA A 585 -22.62 -2.39 -36.71
CA ALA A 585 -22.22 -1.21 -35.95
C ALA A 585 -23.40 -0.58 -35.20
N TRP A 586 -23.16 -0.18 -33.94
CA TRP A 586 -24.08 0.65 -33.16
C TRP A 586 -23.63 2.13 -33.19
N PRO A 587 -24.56 3.11 -33.16
CA PRO A 587 -24.22 4.52 -33.36
C PRO A 587 -23.66 5.20 -32.11
N MET A 588 -22.63 6.00 -32.27
CA MET A 588 -22.04 6.88 -31.26
C MET A 588 -22.94 8.09 -30.99
N ASN A 589 -23.15 8.35 -29.72
CA ASN A 589 -23.82 9.56 -29.24
C ASN A 589 -22.77 10.67 -29.01
N ARG A 590 -22.99 11.83 -29.58
CA ARG A 590 -22.16 13.03 -29.41
C ARG A 590 -22.54 13.72 -28.10
N HIS A 591 -21.68 13.66 -27.13
CA HIS A 591 -21.49 14.69 -26.09
C HIS A 591 -20.25 14.35 -25.29
N ASP A 592 -19.33 15.22 -25.35
CA ASP A 592 -18.34 15.66 -24.37
C ASP A 592 -17.00 16.01 -25.02
N ALA A 593 -16.92 17.27 -25.41
CA ALA A 593 -15.68 17.93 -25.69
C ALA A 593 -15.53 19.06 -24.67
N ASN A 594 -14.88 18.73 -23.58
CA ASN A 594 -14.21 19.72 -22.72
C ASN A 594 -13.49 19.04 -21.58
N GLN A 595 -12.24 18.69 -21.79
CA GLN A 595 -11.28 18.61 -20.69
C GLN A 595 -9.92 19.08 -21.19
N ALA A 596 -9.61 20.29 -20.77
CA ALA A 596 -8.36 20.95 -21.10
C ALA A 596 -7.21 20.40 -20.26
N THR A 597 -6.15 20.12 -20.94
CA THR A 597 -4.76 19.92 -20.57
C THR A 597 -4.33 20.49 -19.22
N ALA A 598 -4.01 19.63 -18.28
CA ALA A 598 -3.25 19.96 -17.08
C ALA A 598 -1.75 19.90 -17.39
N VAL A 599 -1.10 21.04 -17.37
CA VAL A 599 0.35 21.19 -17.48
C VAL A 599 0.97 20.88 -16.10
N PRO A 600 2.00 20.03 -15.99
CA PRO A 600 2.61 19.78 -14.68
C PRO A 600 3.27 21.04 -14.10
N ARG A 601 2.85 21.43 -12.91
CA ARG A 601 3.39 22.56 -12.15
C ARG A 601 4.71 22.24 -11.39
N ALA A 602 5.39 21.16 -11.73
CA ALA A 602 6.48 20.63 -10.92
C ALA A 602 7.84 21.36 -11.08
N ALA A 603 8.13 21.89 -12.27
CA ALA A 603 9.48 22.42 -12.57
C ALA A 603 9.81 23.78 -11.93
N GLY A 604 8.82 24.60 -11.66
CA GLY A 604 9.02 25.95 -11.11
C GLY A 604 9.32 26.00 -9.61
N THR A 605 8.84 25.01 -8.86
CA THR A 605 8.93 25.01 -7.38
C THR A 605 10.27 24.47 -6.88
N ILE A 606 10.90 23.58 -7.63
CA ILE A 606 12.18 22.96 -7.26
C ILE A 606 13.34 23.99 -7.30
N CYS A 607 13.35 24.90 -8.28
CA CYS A 607 14.40 25.93 -8.39
C CYS A 607 14.40 26.93 -7.24
N VAL A 608 13.24 27.27 -6.69
CA VAL A 608 13.14 28.27 -5.60
C VAL A 608 13.60 27.66 -4.26
N ALA A 609 13.33 26.39 -4.02
CA ALA A 609 13.77 25.70 -2.81
C ALA A 609 15.30 25.50 -2.77
N LEU A 610 15.91 25.26 -3.91
CA LEU A 610 17.36 25.07 -4.02
C LEU A 610 18.15 26.35 -3.73
N VAL A 611 17.67 27.49 -4.24
CA VAL A 611 18.32 28.79 -4.03
C VAL A 611 18.20 29.25 -2.57
N CYS A 612 17.10 28.93 -1.89
CA CYS A 612 16.91 29.33 -0.48
C CYS A 612 17.78 28.49 0.49
N LYS A 613 17.96 27.20 0.23
CA LYS A 613 18.80 26.34 1.12
C LYS A 613 20.31 26.65 1.00
N VAL A 614 20.79 27.02 -0.20
CA VAL A 614 22.21 27.42 -0.40
C VAL A 614 22.51 28.79 0.21
N ALA A 615 21.52 29.68 0.29
CA ALA A 615 21.69 31.01 0.90
C ALA A 615 21.65 30.98 2.44
N CYS A 616 21.08 29.94 3.06
CA CYS A 616 20.99 29.81 4.53
C CYS A 616 22.12 28.97 5.14
N SER A 617 22.98 28.34 4.32
CA SER A 617 24.10 27.49 4.79
C SER A 617 25.47 28.19 4.76
N ARG A 618 25.51 29.53 4.53
CA ARG A 618 26.75 30.32 4.59
C ARG A 618 26.67 31.43 5.65
#